data_aa99da255e0ec830e73cd20a6c3fb5f8
#
_entry.id   aa99da255e0ec830e73cd20a6c3fb5f8
#
_cell.length_a   1.000
_cell.length_b   1.000
_cell.length_c   1.000
_cell.angle_alpha   90.00
_cell.angle_beta   90.00
_cell.angle_gamma   90.00
#
_symmetry.space_group_name_H-M   'P 1'
#
loop_
_entity.id
_entity.type
_entity.pdbx_description
1 polymer ?
#
loop_
_entity_poly.entity_id
_entity_poly.type
_entity_poly.pdbx_seq_one_letter_code
_entity_poly.pdbx_strand_id
1 'polypeptide(L)'
;MTEKEKEQTHFGYETIDSEEKEGRVGAVFDSVAGKYDLMNDVMSAGIHRAWKNWYVWQTGVKPGEAVLDLAAGTGDITLRLAKRMRGKGAGADIEGRLVSSDINAAMLKIGEERLTNKGWLKNLEFVLANAEALPFADNSFDLITMAFGLRNVTHQDKALAEMARVLKPGGRVLVLEFSRPKNALVSRFYDWYSFTFLPKMGELIVRDRDSYQYLAESIRMHPPQEELKAMFAAAGLVDCEYQNLSNGIVAIHKGVKPHA
;
A
#
# COMPACT_ATOMS: atom_id res chain seq x y z
N MET A 1 -36.63 12.95 -13.76
CA MET A 1 -35.29 12.96 -13.14
C MET A 1 -34.85 11.52 -13.15
N THR A 2 -33.95 11.14 -14.06
CA THR A 2 -33.35 9.81 -14.11
C THR A 2 -32.48 9.66 -12.87
N GLU A 3 -32.82 8.72 -11.99
CA GLU A 3 -31.88 8.26 -10.94
C GLU A 3 -30.59 7.87 -11.66
N LYS A 4 -29.49 8.59 -11.35
CA LYS A 4 -28.18 8.12 -11.74
C LYS A 4 -27.97 6.78 -11.06
N GLU A 5 -27.82 5.72 -11.85
CA GLU A 5 -27.33 4.45 -11.32
C GLU A 5 -26.05 4.74 -10.54
N LYS A 6 -26.07 4.45 -9.25
CA LYS A 6 -24.90 4.63 -8.41
C LYS A 6 -23.83 3.62 -8.83
N GLU A 7 -22.62 4.10 -8.99
CA GLU A 7 -21.48 3.25 -9.31
C GLU A 7 -21.25 2.27 -8.16
N GLN A 8 -21.20 0.96 -8.48
CA GLN A 8 -21.03 -0.10 -7.50
C GLN A 8 -19.57 -0.56 -7.42
N THR A 9 -19.15 -0.92 -6.23
CA THR A 9 -17.85 -1.51 -5.92
C THR A 9 -18.04 -2.66 -4.92
N HIS A 10 -16.92 -3.22 -4.44
CA HIS A 10 -16.97 -4.28 -3.44
C HIS A 10 -16.25 -3.86 -2.14
N PHE A 11 -16.78 -4.34 -1.02
CA PHE A 11 -16.16 -4.30 0.30
C PHE A 11 -16.07 -5.74 0.82
N GLY A 12 -14.90 -6.37 0.70
CA GLY A 12 -14.81 -7.82 0.77
C GLY A 12 -15.67 -8.45 -0.32
N TYR A 13 -16.56 -9.37 0.04
CA TYR A 13 -17.50 -10.01 -0.89
C TYR A 13 -18.84 -9.26 -1.03
N GLU A 14 -19.06 -8.23 -0.24
CA GLU A 14 -20.28 -7.42 -0.29
C GLU A 14 -20.20 -6.41 -1.45
N THR A 15 -21.26 -6.29 -2.25
CA THR A 15 -21.41 -5.23 -3.25
C THR A 15 -22.01 -4.00 -2.56
N ILE A 16 -21.35 -2.85 -2.68
CA ILE A 16 -21.73 -1.59 -2.05
C ILE A 16 -21.65 -0.43 -3.04
N ASP A 17 -22.23 0.72 -2.70
CA ASP A 17 -22.04 1.95 -3.43
C ASP A 17 -20.58 2.43 -3.31
N SER A 18 -19.99 2.89 -4.42
CA SER A 18 -18.59 3.36 -4.44
C SER A 18 -18.31 4.47 -3.43
N GLU A 19 -19.30 5.33 -3.18
CA GLU A 19 -19.22 6.42 -2.21
C GLU A 19 -19.09 5.92 -0.75
N GLU A 20 -19.56 4.70 -0.45
CA GLU A 20 -19.51 4.14 0.91
C GLU A 20 -18.17 3.46 1.23
N LYS A 21 -17.43 3.01 0.20
CA LYS A 21 -16.25 2.16 0.41
C LYS A 21 -15.17 2.84 1.24
N GLU A 22 -14.87 4.09 0.94
CA GLU A 22 -13.86 4.87 1.68
C GLU A 22 -14.18 4.93 3.18
N GLY A 23 -15.44 5.25 3.53
CA GLY A 23 -15.88 5.30 4.92
C GLY A 23 -15.82 3.95 5.64
N ARG A 24 -16.22 2.86 4.97
CA ARG A 24 -16.17 1.51 5.55
C ARG A 24 -14.73 1.04 5.74
N VAL A 25 -13.86 1.26 4.76
CA VAL A 25 -12.43 0.95 4.87
C VAL A 25 -11.78 1.77 5.98
N GLY A 26 -12.11 3.07 6.06
CA GLY A 26 -11.64 3.95 7.14
C GLY A 26 -11.99 3.40 8.52
N ALA A 27 -13.24 2.98 8.73
CA ALA A 27 -13.69 2.41 10.00
C ALA A 27 -12.93 1.13 10.40
N VAL A 28 -12.61 0.26 9.42
CA VAL A 28 -11.77 -0.94 9.66
C VAL A 28 -10.37 -0.53 10.16
N PHE A 29 -9.72 0.43 9.48
CA PHE A 29 -8.38 0.87 9.88
C PHE A 29 -8.37 1.63 11.20
N ASP A 30 -9.40 2.41 11.51
CA ASP A 30 -9.55 3.11 12.80
C ASP A 30 -9.64 2.10 13.96
N SER A 31 -10.39 1.01 13.78
CA SER A 31 -10.56 -0.01 14.83
C SER A 31 -9.25 -0.73 15.16
N VAL A 32 -8.36 -0.89 14.20
CA VAL A 32 -7.10 -1.64 14.35
C VAL A 32 -5.86 -0.76 14.45
N ALA A 33 -5.97 0.58 14.32
CA ALA A 33 -4.83 1.49 14.20
C ALA A 33 -3.78 1.29 15.30
N GLY A 34 -4.22 1.21 16.57
CA GLY A 34 -3.33 1.01 17.71
C GLY A 34 -2.68 -0.38 17.82
N LYS A 35 -3.17 -1.38 17.03
CA LYS A 35 -2.70 -2.77 17.06
C LYS A 35 -2.28 -3.25 15.66
N TYR A 36 -2.19 -2.35 14.71
CA TYR A 36 -1.96 -2.66 13.29
C TYR A 36 -0.69 -3.49 13.05
N ASP A 37 0.42 -3.12 13.68
CA ASP A 37 1.68 -3.86 13.56
C ASP A 37 1.56 -5.27 14.15
N LEU A 38 0.88 -5.43 15.29
CA LEU A 38 0.61 -6.74 15.90
C LEU A 38 -0.29 -7.60 14.99
N MET A 39 -1.32 -7.00 14.41
CA MET A 39 -2.19 -7.68 13.45
C MET A 39 -1.37 -8.22 12.26
N ASN A 40 -0.51 -7.41 11.66
CA ASN A 40 0.37 -7.83 10.56
C ASN A 40 1.34 -8.95 10.98
N ASP A 41 1.91 -8.87 12.18
CA ASP A 41 2.80 -9.92 12.71
C ASP A 41 2.06 -11.25 12.86
N VAL A 42 0.87 -11.24 13.46
CA VAL A 42 0.05 -12.46 13.65
C VAL A 42 -0.35 -13.05 12.30
N MET A 43 -0.83 -12.20 11.37
CA MET A 43 -1.34 -12.65 10.07
C MET A 43 -0.28 -13.23 9.15
N SER A 44 0.96 -12.79 9.28
CA SER A 44 2.06 -13.23 8.42
C SER A 44 3.11 -14.07 9.15
N ALA A 45 2.88 -14.41 10.44
CA ALA A 45 3.91 -14.98 11.30
C ALA A 45 5.24 -14.20 11.23
N GLY A 46 5.16 -12.86 11.10
CA GLY A 46 6.30 -11.94 11.02
C GLY A 46 6.99 -11.87 9.64
N ILE A 47 6.61 -12.72 8.67
CA ILE A 47 7.24 -12.74 7.32
C ILE A 47 7.06 -11.43 6.57
N HIS A 48 5.98 -10.66 6.85
CA HIS A 48 5.77 -9.35 6.21
C HIS A 48 6.96 -8.40 6.39
N ARG A 49 7.73 -8.54 7.47
CA ARG A 49 8.93 -7.72 7.71
C ARG A 49 10.03 -8.01 6.70
N ALA A 50 10.20 -9.27 6.30
CA ALA A 50 11.14 -9.68 5.26
C ALA A 50 10.65 -9.19 3.89
N TRP A 51 9.35 -9.33 3.57
CA TRP A 51 8.78 -8.80 2.32
C TRP A 51 8.97 -7.29 2.21
N LYS A 52 8.69 -6.52 3.27
CA LYS A 52 8.87 -5.06 3.30
C LYS A 52 10.34 -4.65 3.17
N ASN A 53 11.28 -5.39 3.78
CA ASN A 53 12.71 -5.13 3.62
C ASN A 53 13.17 -5.36 2.16
N TRP A 54 12.75 -6.48 1.57
CA TRP A 54 13.04 -6.80 0.18
C TRP A 54 12.41 -5.78 -0.77
N TYR A 55 11.15 -5.43 -0.54
CA TYR A 55 10.43 -4.41 -1.30
C TYR A 55 11.18 -3.07 -1.33
N VAL A 56 11.56 -2.56 -0.16
CA VAL A 56 12.32 -1.29 -0.09
C VAL A 56 13.69 -1.42 -0.74
N TRP A 57 14.33 -2.60 -0.70
CA TRP A 57 15.55 -2.84 -1.45
C TRP A 57 15.32 -2.78 -2.96
N GLN A 58 14.25 -3.35 -3.46
CA GLN A 58 13.86 -3.36 -4.88
C GLN A 58 13.51 -1.97 -5.41
N THR A 59 13.07 -1.04 -4.55
CA THR A 59 12.81 0.34 -4.99
C THR A 59 14.06 1.00 -5.59
N GLY A 60 15.25 0.58 -5.16
CA GLY A 60 16.51 1.20 -5.55
C GLY A 60 16.60 2.67 -5.17
N VAL A 61 15.84 3.10 -4.13
CA VAL A 61 15.81 4.50 -3.66
C VAL A 61 17.19 4.99 -3.31
N LYS A 62 17.49 6.24 -3.71
CA LYS A 62 18.78 6.88 -3.50
C LYS A 62 18.60 8.21 -2.75
N PRO A 63 19.62 8.64 -1.99
CA PRO A 63 19.69 10.02 -1.51
C PRO A 63 19.54 11.02 -2.66
N GLY A 64 18.83 12.12 -2.42
CA GLY A 64 18.56 13.17 -3.41
C GLY A 64 17.25 13.00 -4.18
N GLU A 65 16.60 11.83 -4.16
CA GLU A 65 15.32 11.62 -4.85
C GLU A 65 14.15 12.28 -4.11
N ALA A 66 13.10 12.62 -4.88
CA ALA A 66 11.78 12.96 -4.38
C ALA A 66 10.92 11.71 -4.37
N VAL A 67 10.49 11.27 -3.19
CA VAL A 67 9.79 9.99 -2.96
C VAL A 67 8.43 10.23 -2.33
N LEU A 68 7.40 9.55 -2.84
CA LEU A 68 6.06 9.51 -2.28
C LEU A 68 5.74 8.09 -1.81
N ASP A 69 5.47 7.93 -0.52
CA ASP A 69 4.97 6.69 0.08
C ASP A 69 3.46 6.83 0.29
N LEU A 70 2.66 6.14 -0.54
CA LEU A 70 1.19 6.18 -0.53
C LEU A 70 0.62 5.06 0.33
N ALA A 71 -0.51 5.33 0.97
CA ALA A 71 -1.12 4.45 1.97
C ALA A 71 -0.10 4.01 3.01
N ALA A 72 0.66 4.99 3.51
CA ALA A 72 1.82 4.78 4.38
C ALA A 72 1.44 4.22 5.75
N GLY A 73 0.19 4.41 6.17
CA GLY A 73 -0.33 3.93 7.45
C GLY A 73 0.51 4.40 8.62
N THR A 74 0.98 3.46 9.43
CA THR A 74 1.84 3.73 10.61
C THR A 74 3.31 4.08 10.24
N GLY A 75 3.62 4.32 8.97
CA GLY A 75 4.93 4.78 8.49
C GLY A 75 6.04 3.73 8.46
N ASP A 76 5.71 2.43 8.40
CA ASP A 76 6.73 1.37 8.42
C ASP A 76 7.59 1.38 7.13
N ILE A 77 6.99 1.56 5.95
CA ILE A 77 7.73 1.72 4.69
C ILE A 77 8.44 3.06 4.66
N THR A 78 7.77 4.15 5.03
CA THR A 78 8.35 5.50 5.13
C THR A 78 9.64 5.49 5.97
N LEU A 79 9.65 4.82 7.14
CA LEU A 79 10.83 4.70 8.00
C LEU A 79 11.98 3.94 7.31
N ARG A 80 11.67 2.91 6.53
CA ARG A 80 12.68 2.13 5.80
C ARG A 80 13.27 2.91 4.63
N LEU A 81 12.43 3.68 3.93
CA LEU A 81 12.86 4.61 2.87
C LEU A 81 13.73 5.72 3.44
N ALA A 82 13.30 6.38 4.54
CA ALA A 82 14.09 7.40 5.23
C ALA A 82 15.50 6.93 5.59
N LYS A 83 15.64 5.70 6.10
CA LYS A 83 16.95 5.12 6.42
C LYS A 83 17.85 4.96 5.19
N ARG A 84 17.29 4.69 4.00
CA ARG A 84 18.06 4.57 2.75
C ARG A 84 18.38 5.91 2.11
N MET A 85 17.52 6.91 2.34
CA MET A 85 17.69 8.27 1.85
C MET A 85 18.57 9.12 2.79
N ARG A 86 19.14 8.53 3.84
CA ARG A 86 19.96 9.22 4.81
C ARG A 86 21.23 9.75 4.15
N GLY A 87 21.45 11.05 4.28
CA GLY A 87 22.69 11.72 3.85
C GLY A 87 23.91 11.27 4.66
N LYS A 88 25.10 11.68 4.22
CA LYS A 88 26.38 11.32 4.85
C LYS A 88 26.71 12.09 6.13
N GLY A 89 25.80 12.95 6.61
CA GLY A 89 25.99 13.78 7.82
C GLY A 89 25.63 13.08 9.14
N ALA A 90 26.02 13.68 10.26
CA ALA A 90 25.55 13.29 11.58
C ALA A 90 24.08 13.74 11.74
N GLY A 91 23.18 12.81 12.02
CA GLY A 91 21.75 13.08 12.22
C GLY A 91 20.83 12.16 11.41
N ALA A 92 19.54 12.35 11.53
CA ALA A 92 18.50 11.63 10.81
C ALA A 92 17.97 12.45 9.62
N ASP A 93 18.83 13.21 8.95
CA ASP A 93 18.43 14.05 7.83
C ASP A 93 18.26 13.20 6.57
N ILE A 94 17.10 13.35 5.93
CA ILE A 94 16.80 12.79 4.61
C ILE A 94 17.47 13.70 3.57
N GLU A 95 18.23 13.12 2.66
CA GLU A 95 18.74 13.81 1.47
C GLU A 95 17.72 13.63 0.35
N GLY A 96 17.15 14.72 -0.14
CA GLY A 96 16.03 14.74 -1.08
C GLY A 96 14.71 15.13 -0.39
N ARG A 97 13.60 14.57 -0.84
CA ARG A 97 12.24 14.81 -0.31
C ARG A 97 11.52 13.50 -0.11
N LEU A 98 10.99 13.25 1.08
CA LEU A 98 10.13 12.08 1.36
C LEU A 98 8.76 12.56 1.84
N VAL A 99 7.71 12.15 1.15
CA VAL A 99 6.33 12.41 1.53
C VAL A 99 5.69 11.11 1.97
N SER A 100 5.17 11.07 3.19
CA SER A 100 4.34 10.01 3.75
C SER A 100 2.89 10.42 3.60
N SER A 101 2.09 9.66 2.86
CA SER A 101 0.70 10.02 2.58
C SER A 101 -0.26 8.87 2.86
N ASP A 102 -1.37 9.20 3.50
CA ASP A 102 -2.46 8.26 3.75
C ASP A 102 -3.80 9.00 3.68
N ILE A 103 -4.88 8.28 3.38
CA ILE A 103 -6.24 8.80 3.42
C ILE A 103 -6.80 8.79 4.84
N ASN A 104 -6.28 7.92 5.71
CA ASN A 104 -6.69 7.80 7.11
C ASN A 104 -5.83 8.68 8.03
N ALA A 105 -6.42 9.74 8.57
CA ALA A 105 -5.74 10.71 9.42
C ALA A 105 -5.20 10.09 10.73
N ALA A 106 -5.89 9.10 11.32
CA ALA A 106 -5.45 8.46 12.55
C ALA A 106 -4.19 7.62 12.32
N MET A 107 -4.14 6.85 11.21
CA MET A 107 -2.98 6.07 10.82
C MET A 107 -1.77 6.97 10.50
N LEU A 108 -2.01 8.05 9.72
CA LEU A 108 -0.98 9.01 9.35
C LEU A 108 -0.36 9.69 10.60
N LYS A 109 -1.20 10.06 11.58
CA LYS A 109 -0.75 10.64 12.85
C LYS A 109 0.15 9.69 13.64
N ILE A 110 -0.20 8.41 13.72
CA ILE A 110 0.65 7.39 14.37
C ILE A 110 1.99 7.28 13.64
N GLY A 111 1.98 7.33 12.31
CA GLY A 111 3.18 7.35 11.48
C GLY A 111 4.06 8.57 11.76
N GLU A 112 3.48 9.76 11.83
CA GLU A 112 4.15 11.01 12.14
C GLU A 112 4.82 10.95 13.52
N GLU A 113 4.07 10.59 14.56
CA GLU A 113 4.59 10.43 15.92
C GLU A 113 5.75 9.42 15.97
N ARG A 114 5.61 8.30 15.27
CA ARG A 114 6.64 7.24 15.21
C ARG A 114 7.95 7.72 14.58
N LEU A 115 7.88 8.46 13.46
CA LEU A 115 9.07 8.94 12.78
C LEU A 115 9.70 10.12 13.53
N THR A 116 8.89 11.04 14.03
CA THR A 116 9.33 12.17 14.84
C THR A 116 10.05 11.71 16.11
N ASN A 117 9.49 10.74 16.85
CA ASN A 117 10.11 10.17 18.04
C ASN A 117 11.44 9.44 17.74
N LYS A 118 11.68 9.07 16.48
CA LYS A 118 12.95 8.50 16.01
C LYS A 118 13.92 9.54 15.46
N GLY A 119 13.57 10.83 15.55
CA GLY A 119 14.41 11.95 15.15
C GLY A 119 14.37 12.26 13.65
N TRP A 120 13.42 11.71 12.88
CA TRP A 120 13.25 12.04 11.46
C TRP A 120 12.41 13.32 11.33
N LEU A 121 13.03 14.48 11.15
CA LEU A 121 12.37 15.79 11.20
C LEU A 121 12.55 16.61 9.93
N LYS A 122 13.62 16.40 9.17
CA LYS A 122 13.94 17.20 7.98
C LYS A 122 13.61 16.46 6.69
N ASN A 123 13.05 17.20 5.73
CA ASN A 123 12.72 16.73 4.39
C ASN A 123 11.74 15.55 4.37
N LEU A 124 10.94 15.41 5.46
CA LEU A 124 9.84 14.47 5.61
C LEU A 124 8.56 15.25 5.81
N GLU A 125 7.59 14.97 4.96
CA GLU A 125 6.28 15.61 4.98
C GLU A 125 5.20 14.55 5.22
N PHE A 126 4.13 14.91 5.94
CA PHE A 126 2.94 14.06 6.15
C PHE A 126 1.75 14.74 5.48
N VAL A 127 1.10 14.05 4.54
CA VAL A 127 0.05 14.63 3.71
C VAL A 127 -1.18 13.71 3.73
N LEU A 128 -2.30 14.23 4.20
CA LEU A 128 -3.58 13.54 4.09
C LEU A 128 -4.05 13.62 2.63
N ALA A 129 -4.14 12.48 1.93
CA ALA A 129 -4.55 12.46 0.54
C ALA A 129 -5.20 11.14 0.12
N ASN A 130 -6.20 11.25 -0.75
CA ASN A 130 -6.76 10.12 -1.47
C ASN A 130 -5.86 9.79 -2.68
N ALA A 131 -5.48 8.51 -2.85
CA ALA A 131 -4.65 8.06 -3.96
C ALA A 131 -5.31 8.27 -5.34
N GLU A 132 -6.63 8.39 -5.38
CA GLU A 132 -7.42 8.65 -6.60
C GLU A 132 -7.42 10.13 -7.03
N ALA A 133 -6.92 11.05 -6.17
CA ALA A 133 -6.85 12.50 -6.43
C ALA A 133 -5.70 13.11 -5.62
N LEU A 134 -4.48 12.94 -6.10
CA LEU A 134 -3.27 13.35 -5.39
C LEU A 134 -3.06 14.87 -5.44
N PRO A 135 -2.85 15.55 -4.30
CA PRO A 135 -2.68 17.01 -4.23
C PRO A 135 -1.26 17.43 -4.62
N PHE A 136 -0.68 16.80 -5.63
CA PHE A 136 0.66 17.10 -6.12
C PHE A 136 0.63 17.46 -7.59
N ALA A 137 1.56 18.33 -8.00
CA ALA A 137 1.73 18.69 -9.40
C ALA A 137 2.24 17.50 -10.22
N ASP A 138 2.01 17.53 -11.54
CA ASP A 138 2.58 16.58 -12.46
C ASP A 138 4.11 16.55 -12.34
N ASN A 139 4.70 15.38 -12.57
CA ASN A 139 6.16 15.22 -12.63
C ASN A 139 6.90 15.68 -11.35
N SER A 140 6.34 15.36 -10.17
CA SER A 140 6.86 15.80 -8.87
C SER A 140 7.82 14.79 -8.22
N PHE A 141 7.66 13.49 -8.50
CA PHE A 141 8.37 12.43 -7.79
C PHE A 141 9.21 11.53 -8.69
N ASP A 142 10.36 11.11 -8.18
CA ASP A 142 11.25 10.14 -8.84
C ASP A 142 10.82 8.69 -8.54
N LEU A 143 10.20 8.48 -7.37
CA LEU A 143 9.73 7.18 -6.90
C LEU A 143 8.39 7.33 -6.18
N ILE A 144 7.46 6.42 -6.49
CA ILE A 144 6.25 6.20 -5.70
C ILE A 144 6.25 4.78 -5.15
N THR A 145 5.90 4.64 -3.88
CA THR A 145 5.72 3.35 -3.21
C THR A 145 4.31 3.24 -2.65
N MET A 146 3.73 2.04 -2.71
CA MET A 146 2.49 1.70 -2.00
C MET A 146 2.58 0.25 -1.52
N ALA A 147 2.40 0.01 -0.22
CA ALA A 147 2.48 -1.34 0.33
C ALA A 147 1.20 -1.72 1.06
N PHE A 148 0.52 -2.77 0.58
CA PHE A 148 -0.71 -3.33 1.15
C PHE A 148 -1.89 -2.34 1.24
N GLY A 149 -1.90 -1.34 0.33
CA GLY A 149 -2.92 -0.30 0.27
C GLY A 149 -3.84 -0.40 -0.94
N LEU A 150 -3.33 -0.83 -2.10
CA LEU A 150 -4.02 -0.72 -3.39
C LEU A 150 -5.36 -1.49 -3.43
N ARG A 151 -5.45 -2.66 -2.78
CA ARG A 151 -6.69 -3.44 -2.72
C ARG A 151 -7.85 -2.71 -2.03
N ASN A 152 -7.55 -1.73 -1.18
CA ASN A 152 -8.53 -0.94 -0.43
C ASN A 152 -9.03 0.29 -1.20
N VAL A 153 -8.34 0.68 -2.27
CA VAL A 153 -8.71 1.80 -3.14
C VAL A 153 -9.98 1.46 -3.91
N THR A 154 -10.89 2.41 -4.03
CA THR A 154 -12.18 2.20 -4.72
C THR A 154 -11.98 2.06 -6.22
N HIS A 155 -11.25 2.98 -6.85
CA HIS A 155 -10.93 2.99 -8.27
C HIS A 155 -9.41 2.87 -8.45
N GLN A 156 -8.94 1.62 -8.51
CA GLN A 156 -7.50 1.34 -8.61
C GLN A 156 -6.88 1.88 -9.89
N ASP A 157 -7.64 1.92 -10.97
CA ASP A 157 -7.26 2.54 -12.25
C ASP A 157 -6.99 4.04 -12.13
N LYS A 158 -7.88 4.77 -11.42
CA LYS A 158 -7.68 6.20 -11.14
C LYS A 158 -6.43 6.43 -10.28
N ALA A 159 -6.22 5.61 -9.26
CA ALA A 159 -5.04 5.73 -8.41
C ALA A 159 -3.75 5.46 -9.20
N LEU A 160 -3.72 4.46 -10.07
CA LEU A 160 -2.56 4.18 -10.93
C LEU A 160 -2.32 5.32 -11.94
N ALA A 161 -3.38 5.91 -12.50
CA ALA A 161 -3.29 7.07 -13.38
C ALA A 161 -2.71 8.30 -12.63
N GLU A 162 -3.15 8.56 -11.40
CA GLU A 162 -2.62 9.63 -10.56
C GLU A 162 -1.14 9.39 -10.19
N MET A 163 -0.77 8.15 -9.85
CA MET A 163 0.64 7.79 -9.65
C MET A 163 1.46 8.08 -10.90
N ALA A 164 0.98 7.66 -12.09
CA ALA A 164 1.67 7.94 -13.35
C ALA A 164 1.74 9.45 -13.65
N ARG A 165 0.71 10.24 -13.33
CA ARG A 165 0.68 11.69 -13.51
C ARG A 165 1.77 12.37 -12.70
N VAL A 166 1.85 12.08 -11.41
CA VAL A 166 2.77 12.77 -10.49
C VAL A 166 4.21 12.25 -10.55
N LEU A 167 4.47 11.09 -11.18
CA LEU A 167 5.83 10.62 -11.48
C LEU A 167 6.49 11.52 -12.51
N LYS A 168 7.78 11.79 -12.35
CA LYS A 168 8.64 12.40 -13.37
C LYS A 168 8.86 11.42 -14.53
N PRO A 169 9.13 11.90 -15.77
CA PRO A 169 9.63 11.05 -16.83
C PRO A 169 10.85 10.24 -16.36
N GLY A 170 10.86 8.93 -16.60
CA GLY A 170 11.86 8.00 -16.06
C GLY A 170 11.70 7.64 -14.58
N GLY A 171 10.75 8.25 -13.87
CA GLY A 171 10.38 7.88 -12.51
C GLY A 171 9.69 6.52 -12.45
N ARG A 172 9.71 5.90 -11.31
CA ARG A 172 9.20 4.54 -11.10
C ARG A 172 8.17 4.44 -9.99
N VAL A 173 7.19 3.57 -10.18
CA VAL A 173 6.24 3.17 -9.13
C VAL A 173 6.44 1.70 -8.79
N LEU A 174 6.41 1.39 -7.50
CA LEU A 174 6.38 0.02 -7.00
C LEU A 174 5.18 -0.16 -6.06
N VAL A 175 4.45 -1.26 -6.24
CA VAL A 175 3.34 -1.67 -5.38
C VAL A 175 3.63 -3.06 -4.82
N LEU A 176 3.63 -3.18 -3.50
CA LEU A 176 3.69 -4.45 -2.78
C LEU A 176 2.27 -4.81 -2.32
N GLU A 177 1.71 -5.90 -2.81
CA GLU A 177 0.35 -6.29 -2.47
C GLU A 177 0.20 -7.81 -2.36
N PHE A 178 -0.81 -8.25 -1.60
CA PHE A 178 -1.23 -9.63 -1.60
C PHE A 178 -1.70 -10.04 -3.01
N SER A 179 -1.51 -11.32 -3.33
CA SER A 179 -1.84 -11.82 -4.63
C SER A 179 -2.24 -13.31 -4.57
N ARG A 180 -2.30 -13.98 -5.72
CA ARG A 180 -2.76 -15.37 -5.79
C ARG A 180 -1.56 -16.32 -5.86
N PRO A 181 -1.45 -17.31 -4.90
CA PRO A 181 -0.41 -18.33 -4.95
C PRO A 181 -0.45 -19.10 -6.27
N LYS A 182 0.73 -19.39 -6.85
CA LYS A 182 0.84 -20.14 -8.11
C LYS A 182 0.63 -21.65 -7.93
N ASN A 183 0.99 -22.19 -6.76
CA ASN A 183 0.88 -23.61 -6.46
C ASN A 183 -0.49 -23.89 -5.80
N ALA A 184 -1.24 -24.86 -6.36
CA ALA A 184 -2.56 -25.21 -5.87
C ALA A 184 -2.58 -25.71 -4.40
N LEU A 185 -1.54 -26.42 -3.95
CA LEU A 185 -1.44 -26.87 -2.55
C LEU A 185 -1.22 -25.68 -1.60
N VAL A 186 -0.35 -24.74 -2.00
CA VAL A 186 -0.10 -23.51 -1.24
C VAL A 186 -1.37 -22.66 -1.21
N SER A 187 -2.11 -22.56 -2.34
CA SER A 187 -3.38 -21.84 -2.39
C SER A 187 -4.40 -22.42 -1.41
N ARG A 188 -4.60 -23.76 -1.42
CA ARG A 188 -5.54 -24.42 -0.50
C ARG A 188 -5.17 -24.24 0.97
N PHE A 189 -3.87 -24.36 1.29
CA PHE A 189 -3.38 -24.10 2.66
C PHE A 189 -3.59 -22.65 3.07
N TYR A 190 -3.26 -21.70 2.17
CA TYR A 190 -3.44 -20.27 2.42
C TYR A 190 -4.92 -19.89 2.57
N ASP A 191 -5.82 -20.52 1.80
CA ASP A 191 -7.27 -20.35 1.94
C ASP A 191 -7.77 -20.83 3.30
N TRP A 192 -7.38 -22.05 3.68
CA TRP A 192 -7.73 -22.59 5.01
C TRP A 192 -7.21 -21.67 6.13
N TYR A 193 -5.95 -21.22 6.02
CA TYR A 193 -5.35 -20.30 6.97
C TYR A 193 -6.12 -18.98 7.06
N SER A 194 -6.40 -18.36 5.92
CA SER A 194 -7.02 -17.04 5.81
C SER A 194 -8.49 -17.02 6.29
N PHE A 195 -9.26 -18.08 5.98
CA PHE A 195 -10.69 -18.09 6.28
C PHE A 195 -11.05 -18.87 7.55
N THR A 196 -10.18 -19.73 8.04
CA THR A 196 -10.46 -20.54 9.23
C THR A 196 -9.64 -20.12 10.43
N PHE A 197 -8.33 -19.88 10.26
CA PHE A 197 -7.41 -19.62 11.37
C PHE A 197 -7.36 -18.13 11.71
N LEU A 198 -7.18 -17.25 10.73
CA LEU A 198 -7.02 -15.82 10.95
C LEU A 198 -8.21 -15.15 11.67
N PRO A 199 -9.50 -15.38 11.29
CA PRO A 199 -10.63 -14.76 11.97
C PRO A 199 -10.72 -15.18 13.46
N LYS A 200 -10.39 -16.45 13.77
CA LYS A 200 -10.36 -16.94 15.16
C LYS A 200 -9.23 -16.30 15.97
N MET A 201 -8.07 -16.12 15.36
CA MET A 201 -6.96 -15.43 16.01
C MET A 201 -7.25 -13.95 16.21
N GLY A 202 -7.93 -13.30 15.23
CA GLY A 202 -8.39 -11.93 15.34
C GLY A 202 -9.35 -11.74 16.53
N GLU A 203 -10.30 -12.63 16.69
CA GLU A 203 -11.22 -12.63 17.82
C GLU A 203 -10.51 -12.78 19.16
N LEU A 204 -9.54 -13.71 19.26
CA LEU A 204 -8.84 -14.02 20.50
C LEU A 204 -7.82 -12.94 20.92
N ILE A 205 -7.08 -12.37 19.96
CA ILE A 205 -5.94 -11.47 20.25
C ILE A 205 -6.37 -10.01 20.24
N VAL A 206 -7.17 -9.61 19.26
CA VAL A 206 -7.49 -8.19 19.00
C VAL A 206 -8.95 -7.89 19.32
N ARG A 207 -9.81 -8.91 19.48
CA ARG A 207 -11.26 -8.83 19.65
C ARG A 207 -11.97 -8.14 18.46
N ASP A 208 -11.43 -8.35 17.27
CA ASP A 208 -11.94 -7.78 16.02
C ASP A 208 -11.93 -8.82 14.91
N ARG A 209 -12.99 -9.62 14.84
CA ARG A 209 -13.16 -10.67 13.84
C ARG A 209 -13.42 -10.08 12.46
N ASP A 210 -14.20 -9.01 12.40
CA ASP A 210 -14.73 -8.46 11.13
C ASP A 210 -13.60 -7.83 10.30
N SER A 211 -12.65 -7.14 10.93
CA SER A 211 -11.48 -6.60 10.23
C SER A 211 -10.61 -7.70 9.60
N TYR A 212 -10.47 -8.85 10.26
CA TYR A 212 -9.72 -9.99 9.70
C TYR A 212 -10.47 -10.70 8.58
N GLN A 213 -11.79 -10.77 8.68
CA GLN A 213 -12.64 -11.30 7.60
C GLN A 213 -12.55 -10.40 6.38
N TYR A 214 -12.74 -9.08 6.55
CA TYR A 214 -12.58 -8.09 5.48
C TYR A 214 -11.21 -8.22 4.79
N LEU A 215 -10.14 -8.37 5.58
CA LEU A 215 -8.81 -8.54 5.02
C LEU A 215 -8.72 -9.77 4.11
N ALA A 216 -9.19 -10.95 4.57
CA ALA A 216 -9.14 -12.17 3.79
C ALA A 216 -9.95 -12.04 2.49
N GLU A 217 -11.13 -11.43 2.56
CA GLU A 217 -12.01 -11.20 1.42
C GLU A 217 -11.43 -10.16 0.45
N SER A 218 -10.92 -9.03 0.95
CA SER A 218 -10.31 -7.99 0.10
C SER A 218 -9.08 -8.50 -0.68
N ILE A 219 -8.29 -9.39 -0.09
CA ILE A 219 -7.20 -10.09 -0.78
C ILE A 219 -7.72 -10.92 -1.95
N ARG A 220 -8.86 -11.61 -1.78
CA ARG A 220 -9.46 -12.43 -2.84
C ARG A 220 -10.06 -11.63 -3.97
N MET A 221 -10.58 -10.45 -3.67
CA MET A 221 -11.16 -9.53 -4.65
C MET A 221 -10.10 -8.72 -5.41
N HIS A 222 -8.86 -8.67 -4.88
CA HIS A 222 -7.77 -7.96 -5.55
C HIS A 222 -7.38 -8.63 -6.88
N PRO A 223 -7.09 -7.85 -7.95
CA PRO A 223 -6.64 -8.37 -9.24
C PRO A 223 -5.42 -9.31 -9.10
N PRO A 224 -5.38 -10.43 -9.84
CA PRO A 224 -4.21 -11.28 -9.90
C PRO A 224 -3.04 -10.56 -10.60
N GLN A 225 -1.84 -11.13 -10.49
CA GLN A 225 -0.58 -10.50 -10.90
C GLN A 225 -0.60 -9.97 -12.34
N GLU A 226 -1.04 -10.77 -13.31
CA GLU A 226 -1.04 -10.35 -14.72
C GLU A 226 -2.06 -9.24 -15.00
N GLU A 227 -3.21 -9.29 -14.34
CA GLU A 227 -4.25 -8.26 -14.46
C GLU A 227 -3.76 -6.93 -13.89
N LEU A 228 -3.17 -6.95 -12.68
CA LEU A 228 -2.58 -5.73 -12.10
C LEU A 228 -1.45 -5.18 -12.96
N LYS A 229 -0.60 -6.04 -13.53
CA LYS A 229 0.43 -5.63 -14.49
C LYS A 229 -0.19 -4.95 -15.72
N ALA A 230 -1.29 -5.48 -16.25
CA ALA A 230 -2.01 -4.85 -17.37
C ALA A 230 -2.61 -3.50 -16.97
N MET A 231 -3.11 -3.34 -15.74
CA MET A 231 -3.60 -2.05 -15.24
C MET A 231 -2.47 -1.00 -15.15
N PHE A 232 -1.26 -1.40 -14.75
CA PHE A 232 -0.08 -0.51 -14.79
C PHE A 232 0.19 -0.01 -16.21
N ALA A 233 0.16 -0.90 -17.21
CA ALA A 233 0.36 -0.53 -18.61
C ALA A 233 -0.77 0.38 -19.11
N ALA A 234 -2.02 0.12 -18.73
CA ALA A 234 -3.18 0.94 -19.08
C ALA A 234 -3.10 2.36 -18.48
N ALA A 235 -2.45 2.52 -17.32
CA ALA A 235 -2.17 3.82 -16.73
C ALA A 235 -1.04 4.61 -17.43
N GLY A 236 -0.47 4.08 -18.52
CA GLY A 236 0.59 4.74 -19.30
C GLY A 236 2.02 4.45 -18.81
N LEU A 237 2.18 3.48 -17.92
CA LEU A 237 3.50 3.04 -17.46
C LEU A 237 4.08 2.01 -18.45
N VAL A 238 5.40 1.99 -18.57
CA VAL A 238 6.17 1.03 -19.39
C VAL A 238 7.05 0.17 -18.49
N ASP A 239 7.73 -0.82 -19.09
CA ASP A 239 8.57 -1.79 -18.36
C ASP A 239 7.84 -2.42 -17.16
N CYS A 240 6.54 -2.68 -17.37
CA CYS A 240 5.69 -3.25 -16.34
C CYS A 240 6.07 -4.70 -16.07
N GLU A 241 6.50 -4.98 -14.86
CA GLU A 241 6.90 -6.30 -14.40
C GLU A 241 6.36 -6.59 -12.99
N TYR A 242 6.36 -7.86 -12.62
CA TYR A 242 6.10 -8.24 -11.23
C TYR A 242 7.01 -9.35 -10.76
N GLN A 243 7.28 -9.36 -9.46
CA GLN A 243 8.04 -10.41 -8.76
C GLN A 243 7.17 -11.04 -7.67
N ASN A 244 6.98 -12.35 -7.74
CA ASN A 244 6.29 -13.10 -6.71
C ASN A 244 7.20 -13.34 -5.49
N LEU A 245 6.63 -13.17 -4.30
CA LEU A 245 7.23 -13.53 -3.03
C LEU A 245 6.40 -14.63 -2.37
N SER A 246 7.04 -15.52 -1.61
CA SER A 246 6.36 -16.64 -0.92
C SER A 246 5.37 -17.38 -1.81
N ASN A 247 5.87 -17.84 -2.98
CA ASN A 247 5.09 -18.58 -3.98
C ASN A 247 3.86 -17.83 -4.53
N GLY A 248 3.89 -16.48 -4.53
CA GLY A 248 2.82 -15.63 -5.06
C GLY A 248 1.76 -15.22 -4.03
N ILE A 249 1.94 -15.53 -2.74
CA ILE A 249 1.09 -14.96 -1.67
C ILE A 249 1.14 -13.45 -1.69
N VAL A 250 2.31 -12.90 -2.01
CA VAL A 250 2.57 -11.48 -2.18
C VAL A 250 3.32 -11.27 -3.50
N ALA A 251 3.06 -10.16 -4.17
CA ALA A 251 3.78 -9.74 -5.36
C ALA A 251 4.22 -8.27 -5.26
N ILE A 252 5.38 -7.98 -5.83
CA ILE A 252 5.84 -6.61 -6.06
C ILE A 252 5.61 -6.32 -7.55
N HIS A 253 4.78 -5.33 -7.85
CA HIS A 253 4.61 -4.80 -9.20
C HIS A 253 5.43 -3.54 -9.36
N LYS A 254 6.01 -3.35 -10.54
CA LYS A 254 6.81 -2.20 -10.90
C LYS A 254 6.43 -1.72 -12.28
N GLY A 255 6.42 -0.39 -12.46
CA GLY A 255 6.28 0.28 -13.75
C GLY A 255 7.11 1.55 -13.76
N VAL A 256 7.45 2.03 -14.93
CA VAL A 256 8.26 3.23 -15.16
C VAL A 256 7.45 4.21 -16.02
N LYS A 257 7.48 5.50 -15.68
CA LYS A 257 6.92 6.53 -16.55
C LYS A 257 7.82 6.72 -17.76
N PRO A 258 7.29 6.67 -18.99
CA PRO A 258 8.10 6.88 -20.19
C PRO A 258 8.91 8.18 -20.12
N HIS A 259 10.10 8.17 -20.70
CA HIS A 259 10.78 9.40 -21.02
C HIS A 259 9.98 10.10 -22.14
N ALA A 260 9.78 11.41 -22.02
CA ALA A 260 9.13 12.23 -23.04
C ALA A 260 9.96 12.28 -24.32
#